data_7585ae135df64c7a8d3df5dd1ac17fc3
#
_entry.id   7585ae135df64c7a8d3df5dd1ac17fc3
#
_cell.length_a   1.000
_cell.length_b   1.000
_cell.length_c   1.000
_cell.angle_alpha   90.00
_cell.angle_beta   90.00
_cell.angle_gamma   90.00
#
_symmetry.space_group_name_H-M   'P 1'
#
loop_
_entity.id
_entity.type
_entity.pdbx_description
1 polymer ?
#
loop_
_entity_poly.entity_id
_entity_poly.type
_entity_poly.pdbx_seq_one_letter_code
_entity_poly.pdbx_strand_id
1 'polypeptide(L)'
;MHSSHRAVRGQMSDSLLTALFIILSGGLQDAYTYLCRGKVFANAQTGNIVLLSAYLFEGDTARAVRYLVPVLSFALGVFVAECIHRRFKHMEKIHWRQLIILSEIVLLFAVGFLPQEQNMAANMLVSFVCAMQVQTIRKVRGHAYASTMCIGNLRSGTEALCEYFHDKNPAVLRRALTYFGVIGIFALGAGAGAWITARAGERTIWISCALLTVSFLLMFLREKRAEEKELL
;
A
#
# COMPACT_ATOMS: atom_id res chain seq x y z
N MET A 1 -30.30 28.39 -17.15
CA MET A 1 -29.07 27.59 -17.17
C MET A 1 -28.85 27.01 -15.79
N HIS A 2 -29.35 25.77 -15.56
CA HIS A 2 -29.15 25.07 -14.30
C HIS A 2 -27.88 24.23 -14.40
N SER A 3 -26.81 24.72 -13.82
CA SER A 3 -25.59 23.94 -13.57
C SER A 3 -25.87 22.98 -12.41
N SER A 4 -26.16 21.73 -12.71
CA SER A 4 -26.28 20.68 -11.71
C SER A 4 -24.88 20.43 -11.11
N HIS A 5 -24.65 20.89 -9.89
CA HIS A 5 -23.57 20.41 -9.05
C HIS A 5 -23.79 18.91 -8.77
N ARG A 6 -23.29 18.05 -9.66
CA ARG A 6 -23.03 16.65 -9.29
C ARG A 6 -22.02 16.68 -8.16
N ALA A 7 -22.50 16.45 -6.94
CA ALA A 7 -21.62 16.16 -5.81
C ALA A 7 -20.65 15.06 -6.25
N VAL A 8 -19.35 15.33 -6.21
CA VAL A 8 -18.31 14.35 -6.50
C VAL A 8 -18.44 13.26 -5.43
N ARG A 9 -19.10 12.16 -5.77
CA ARG A 9 -19.25 10.99 -4.91
C ARG A 9 -17.84 10.53 -4.55
N GLY A 10 -17.48 10.61 -3.26
CA GLY A 10 -16.22 10.06 -2.77
C GLY A 10 -16.15 8.58 -3.11
N GLN A 11 -15.12 8.17 -3.85
CA GLN A 11 -14.93 6.77 -4.23
C GLN A 11 -14.83 5.92 -2.96
N MET A 12 -15.41 4.73 -2.94
CA MET A 12 -15.49 3.85 -1.76
C MET A 12 -14.12 3.47 -1.18
N SER A 13 -13.08 3.43 -2.01
CA SER A 13 -11.68 3.26 -1.61
C SER A 13 -11.11 4.46 -0.83
N ASP A 14 -11.78 5.63 -0.85
CA ASP A 14 -11.35 6.83 -0.16
C ASP A 14 -11.74 6.81 1.34
N SER A 15 -12.30 5.71 1.82
CA SER A 15 -12.65 5.54 3.21
C SER A 15 -11.41 5.37 4.08
N LEU A 16 -11.33 6.17 5.15
CA LEU A 16 -10.25 6.05 6.14
C LEU A 16 -10.16 4.63 6.74
N LEU A 17 -11.30 3.97 6.95
CA LEU A 17 -11.34 2.63 7.55
C LEU A 17 -10.74 1.57 6.61
N THR A 18 -11.07 1.60 5.32
CA THR A 18 -10.46 0.72 4.30
C THR A 18 -8.96 1.00 4.20
N ALA A 19 -8.58 2.28 4.12
CA ALA A 19 -7.19 2.69 4.04
C ALA A 19 -6.38 2.26 5.27
N LEU A 20 -6.97 2.27 6.47
CA LEU A 20 -6.31 1.86 7.71
C LEU A 20 -5.74 0.44 7.62
N PHE A 21 -6.55 -0.54 7.21
CA PHE A 21 -6.09 -1.93 7.10
C PHE A 21 -5.03 -2.11 6.02
N ILE A 22 -5.12 -1.38 4.93
CA ILE A 22 -4.16 -1.39 3.83
C ILE A 22 -2.81 -0.78 4.28
N ILE A 23 -2.84 0.33 4.99
CA ILE A 23 -1.63 1.00 5.50
C ILE A 23 -0.95 0.14 6.57
N LEU A 24 -1.72 -0.46 7.50
CA LEU A 24 -1.20 -1.41 8.48
C LEU A 24 -0.51 -2.60 7.80
N SER A 25 -1.17 -3.18 6.78
CA SER A 25 -0.61 -4.26 5.97
C SER A 25 0.70 -3.85 5.31
N GLY A 26 0.78 -2.65 4.71
CA GLY A 26 1.99 -2.13 4.08
C GLY A 26 3.16 -2.00 5.04
N GLY A 27 2.94 -1.46 6.24
CA GLY A 27 3.95 -1.37 7.29
C GLY A 27 4.43 -2.75 7.76
N LEU A 28 3.50 -3.70 7.96
CA LEU A 28 3.81 -5.08 8.32
C LEU A 28 4.65 -5.77 7.25
N GLN A 29 4.32 -5.59 5.97
CA GLN A 29 5.05 -6.17 4.83
C GLN A 29 6.49 -5.67 4.76
N ASP A 30 6.74 -4.37 4.98
CA ASP A 30 8.09 -3.82 5.03
C ASP A 30 8.92 -4.38 6.20
N ALA A 31 8.34 -4.44 7.39
CA ALA A 31 9.00 -5.05 8.55
C ALA A 31 9.29 -6.53 8.33
N TYR A 32 8.34 -7.27 7.77
CA TYR A 32 8.47 -8.69 7.45
C TYR A 32 9.61 -8.94 6.45
N THR A 33 9.63 -8.25 5.31
CA THR A 33 10.65 -8.49 4.29
C THR A 33 12.03 -8.09 4.80
N TYR A 34 12.13 -6.98 5.52
CA TYR A 34 13.41 -6.53 6.07
C TYR A 34 13.95 -7.47 7.16
N LEU A 35 13.12 -7.95 8.08
CA LEU A 35 13.56 -8.74 9.22
C LEU A 35 13.65 -10.24 8.91
N CYS A 36 12.77 -10.78 8.07
CA CYS A 36 12.65 -12.21 7.80
C CYS A 36 13.13 -12.64 6.42
N ARG A 37 13.19 -11.74 5.43
CA ARG A 37 13.47 -12.08 4.03
C ARG A 37 14.77 -11.47 3.50
N GLY A 38 15.79 -11.36 4.33
CA GLY A 38 17.15 -11.00 3.89
C GLY A 38 17.43 -9.52 3.75
N LYS A 39 16.83 -8.67 4.62
CA LYS A 39 17.11 -7.22 4.72
C LYS A 39 16.74 -6.40 3.47
N VAL A 40 15.70 -6.81 2.77
CA VAL A 40 15.16 -6.12 1.60
C VAL A 40 13.87 -5.42 1.98
N PHE A 41 13.65 -4.19 1.52
CA PHE A 41 12.38 -3.48 1.69
C PHE A 41 11.41 -3.82 0.54
N ALA A 42 10.16 -4.13 0.86
CA ALA A 42 9.12 -4.33 -0.15
C ALA A 42 8.65 -3.02 -0.78
N ASN A 43 8.50 -1.96 0.03
CA ASN A 43 7.98 -0.66 -0.39
C ASN A 43 9.05 0.42 -0.52
N ALA A 44 10.07 0.41 0.36
CA ALA A 44 11.09 1.46 0.43
C ALA A 44 12.16 1.30 -0.66
N GLN A 45 11.77 1.44 -1.94
CA GLN A 45 12.63 1.20 -3.09
C GLN A 45 13.88 2.11 -3.12
N THR A 46 13.83 3.30 -2.53
CA THR A 46 15.02 4.15 -2.37
C THR A 46 16.14 3.43 -1.61
N GLY A 47 15.80 2.71 -0.52
CA GLY A 47 16.76 1.91 0.22
C GLY A 47 17.35 0.78 -0.63
N ASN A 48 16.51 0.08 -1.39
CA ASN A 48 16.97 -0.96 -2.30
C ASN A 48 17.90 -0.41 -3.40
N ILE A 49 17.59 0.76 -3.99
CA ILE A 49 18.46 1.41 -4.99
C ILE A 49 19.83 1.79 -4.40
N VAL A 50 19.85 2.34 -3.18
CA VAL A 50 21.11 2.68 -2.51
C VAL A 50 21.97 1.44 -2.28
N LEU A 51 21.38 0.36 -1.76
CA LEU A 51 22.11 -0.89 -1.49
C LEU A 51 22.52 -1.60 -2.78
N LEU A 52 21.67 -1.60 -3.82
CA LEU A 52 22.03 -2.05 -5.16
C LEU A 52 23.28 -1.35 -5.67
N SER A 53 23.28 0.00 -5.61
CA SER A 53 24.40 0.80 -6.10
C SER A 53 25.69 0.52 -5.30
N ALA A 54 25.59 0.48 -3.97
CA ALA A 54 26.74 0.18 -3.11
C ALA A 54 27.40 -1.16 -3.47
N TYR A 55 26.60 -2.24 -3.58
CA TYR A 55 27.15 -3.56 -3.91
C TYR A 55 27.66 -3.67 -5.34
N LEU A 56 27.10 -2.92 -6.30
CA LEU A 56 27.65 -2.86 -7.65
C LEU A 56 29.05 -2.23 -7.66
N PHE A 57 29.25 -1.13 -6.91
CA PHE A 57 30.56 -0.48 -6.81
C PHE A 57 31.58 -1.30 -5.99
N GLU A 58 31.11 -2.13 -5.06
CA GLU A 58 31.95 -3.10 -4.34
C GLU A 58 32.31 -4.34 -5.20
N GLY A 59 31.70 -4.51 -6.37
CA GLY A 59 31.88 -5.68 -7.24
C GLY A 59 31.08 -6.92 -6.79
N ASP A 60 30.21 -6.79 -5.78
CA ASP A 60 29.37 -7.90 -5.29
C ASP A 60 28.05 -7.96 -6.07
N THR A 61 28.14 -8.54 -7.27
CA THR A 61 26.97 -8.67 -8.17
C THR A 61 25.86 -9.56 -7.58
N ALA A 62 26.20 -10.54 -6.76
CA ALA A 62 25.22 -11.44 -6.14
C ALA A 62 24.34 -10.69 -5.15
N ARG A 63 24.93 -9.83 -4.30
CA ARG A 63 24.16 -8.96 -3.39
C ARG A 63 23.43 -7.88 -4.16
N ALA A 64 24.03 -7.29 -5.21
CA ALA A 64 23.40 -6.28 -6.04
C ALA A 64 22.09 -6.80 -6.65
N VAL A 65 22.08 -8.01 -7.22
CA VAL A 65 20.87 -8.64 -7.81
C VAL A 65 19.77 -8.80 -6.77
N ARG A 66 20.08 -9.09 -5.50
CA ARG A 66 19.11 -9.20 -4.40
C ARG A 66 18.25 -7.92 -4.25
N TYR A 67 18.83 -6.75 -4.49
CA TYR A 67 18.13 -5.46 -4.40
C TYR A 67 17.56 -5.00 -5.73
N LEU A 68 18.12 -5.43 -6.87
CA LEU A 68 17.60 -5.12 -8.19
C LEU A 68 16.23 -5.79 -8.44
N VAL A 69 16.10 -7.06 -8.08
CA VAL A 69 14.88 -7.84 -8.33
C VAL A 69 13.63 -7.19 -7.70
N PRO A 70 13.60 -6.75 -6.43
CA PRO A 70 12.47 -6.04 -5.85
C PRO A 70 12.13 -4.73 -6.56
N VAL A 71 13.14 -3.96 -7.01
CA VAL A 71 12.93 -2.72 -7.77
C VAL A 71 12.23 -2.99 -9.09
N LEU A 72 12.70 -3.98 -9.85
CA LEU A 72 12.07 -4.38 -11.12
C LEU A 72 10.67 -4.96 -10.90
N SER A 73 10.49 -5.74 -9.84
CA SER A 73 9.18 -6.31 -9.49
C SER A 73 8.18 -5.23 -9.10
N PHE A 74 8.63 -4.21 -8.38
CA PHE A 74 7.80 -3.04 -8.04
C PHE A 74 7.37 -2.30 -9.32
N ALA A 75 8.30 -2.02 -10.24
CA ALA A 75 7.99 -1.39 -11.52
C ALA A 75 6.97 -2.21 -12.33
N LEU A 76 7.15 -3.54 -12.38
CA LEU A 76 6.22 -4.46 -13.03
C LEU A 76 4.83 -4.44 -12.36
N GLY A 77 4.77 -4.40 -11.03
CA GLY A 77 3.51 -4.31 -10.28
C GLY A 77 2.73 -3.04 -10.59
N VAL A 78 3.40 -1.88 -10.66
CA VAL A 78 2.80 -0.61 -11.11
C VAL A 78 2.25 -0.76 -12.54
N PHE A 79 3.04 -1.32 -13.46
CA PHE A 79 2.64 -1.51 -14.85
C PHE A 79 1.41 -2.42 -14.97
N VAL A 80 1.41 -3.56 -14.29
CA VAL A 80 0.28 -4.50 -14.32
C VAL A 80 -0.98 -3.88 -13.72
N ALA A 81 -0.86 -3.17 -12.58
CA ALA A 81 -2.01 -2.49 -11.97
C ALA A 81 -2.61 -1.43 -12.89
N GLU A 82 -1.77 -0.68 -13.62
CA GLU A 82 -2.25 0.30 -14.60
C GLU A 82 -2.92 -0.37 -15.82
N CYS A 83 -2.40 -1.50 -16.30
CA CYS A 83 -3.05 -2.30 -17.35
C CYS A 83 -4.43 -2.81 -16.90
N ILE A 84 -4.52 -3.35 -15.69
CA ILE A 84 -5.80 -3.79 -15.10
C ILE A 84 -6.77 -2.61 -14.99
N HIS A 85 -6.30 -1.47 -14.47
CA HIS A 85 -7.13 -0.26 -14.39
C HIS A 85 -7.67 0.15 -15.76
N ARG A 86 -6.83 0.25 -16.79
CA ARG A 86 -7.26 0.65 -18.14
C ARG A 86 -8.25 -0.34 -18.75
N ARG A 87 -8.05 -1.63 -18.54
CA ARG A 87 -8.88 -2.69 -19.11
C ARG A 87 -10.23 -2.83 -18.42
N PHE A 88 -10.27 -2.68 -17.08
CA PHE A 88 -11.41 -3.03 -16.25
C PHE A 88 -12.10 -1.83 -15.55
N LYS A 89 -11.67 -0.58 -15.82
CA LYS A 89 -12.25 0.63 -15.18
C LYS A 89 -13.76 0.83 -15.44
N HIS A 90 -14.32 0.18 -16.47
CA HIS A 90 -15.73 0.28 -16.86
C HIS A 90 -16.56 -0.98 -16.53
N MET A 91 -16.00 -1.94 -15.78
CA MET A 91 -16.77 -3.11 -15.36
C MET A 91 -17.75 -2.75 -14.25
N GLU A 92 -19.02 -3.17 -14.43
CA GLU A 92 -20.12 -2.87 -13.50
C GLU A 92 -20.19 -3.86 -12.33
N LYS A 93 -19.81 -5.14 -12.52
CA LYS A 93 -20.05 -6.22 -11.54
C LYS A 93 -18.98 -6.37 -10.46
N ILE A 94 -17.70 -6.11 -10.77
CA ILE A 94 -16.58 -6.18 -9.82
C ILE A 94 -15.71 -4.97 -10.08
N HIS A 95 -15.52 -4.16 -9.06
CA HIS A 95 -14.65 -3.01 -9.18
C HIS A 95 -13.18 -3.49 -9.33
N TRP A 96 -12.46 -2.98 -10.33
CA TRP A 96 -11.09 -3.38 -10.64
C TRP A 96 -10.14 -3.34 -9.42
N ARG A 97 -10.41 -2.48 -8.43
CA ARG A 97 -9.63 -2.42 -7.18
C ARG A 97 -9.82 -3.64 -6.29
N GLN A 98 -11.04 -4.21 -6.26
CA GLN A 98 -11.31 -5.45 -5.52
C GLN A 98 -10.57 -6.62 -6.15
N LEU A 99 -10.50 -6.67 -7.49
CA LEU A 99 -9.72 -7.68 -8.20
C LEU A 99 -8.24 -7.61 -7.83
N ILE A 100 -7.67 -6.41 -7.74
CA ILE A 100 -6.27 -6.23 -7.34
C ILE A 100 -6.07 -6.69 -5.88
N ILE A 101 -6.88 -6.24 -4.93
CA ILE A 101 -6.73 -6.67 -3.53
C ILE A 101 -6.89 -8.18 -3.39
N LEU A 102 -7.79 -8.80 -4.13
CA LEU A 102 -7.94 -10.26 -4.14
C LEU A 102 -6.66 -10.95 -4.66
N SER A 103 -6.09 -10.46 -5.76
CA SER A 103 -4.82 -10.98 -6.28
C SER A 103 -3.66 -10.79 -5.29
N GLU A 104 -3.62 -9.68 -4.57
CA GLU A 104 -2.66 -9.42 -3.50
C GLU A 104 -2.77 -10.47 -2.38
N ILE A 105 -3.99 -10.74 -1.90
CA ILE A 105 -4.24 -11.74 -0.86
C ILE A 105 -3.73 -13.12 -1.30
N VAL A 106 -4.04 -13.54 -2.54
CA VAL A 106 -3.61 -14.85 -3.07
C VAL A 106 -2.08 -14.94 -3.16
N LEU A 107 -1.43 -13.90 -3.69
CA LEU A 107 0.03 -13.88 -3.82
C LEU A 107 0.73 -13.86 -2.46
N LEU A 108 0.27 -13.05 -1.51
CA LEU A 108 0.84 -13.00 -0.16
C LEU A 108 0.59 -14.30 0.61
N PHE A 109 -0.56 -14.95 0.39
CA PHE A 109 -0.83 -16.24 0.98
C PHE A 109 0.17 -17.30 0.51
N ALA A 110 0.50 -17.30 -0.79
CA ALA A 110 1.53 -18.17 -1.36
C ALA A 110 2.93 -17.87 -0.78
N VAL A 111 3.27 -16.59 -0.55
CA VAL A 111 4.55 -16.18 0.06
C VAL A 111 4.76 -16.81 1.44
N GLY A 112 3.71 -17.01 2.22
CA GLY A 112 3.80 -17.62 3.56
C GLY A 112 4.26 -19.08 3.57
N PHE A 113 4.24 -19.77 2.43
CA PHE A 113 4.76 -21.14 2.27
C PHE A 113 6.20 -21.19 1.74
N LEU A 114 6.76 -20.06 1.28
CA LEU A 114 8.11 -20.04 0.73
C LEU A 114 9.13 -20.14 1.87
N PRO A 115 10.07 -21.10 1.81
CA PRO A 115 11.13 -21.22 2.80
C PRO A 115 12.18 -20.12 2.65
N GLN A 116 13.11 -20.02 3.62
CA GLN A 116 14.15 -18.98 3.66
C GLN A 116 15.09 -19.00 2.45
N GLU A 117 15.32 -20.17 1.85
CA GLU A 117 16.14 -20.34 0.64
C GLU A 117 15.54 -19.61 -0.56
N GLN A 118 14.24 -19.34 -0.53
CA GLN A 118 13.48 -18.65 -1.58
C GLN A 118 13.18 -17.18 -1.24
N ASN A 119 13.99 -16.55 -0.39
CA ASN A 119 13.78 -15.16 0.02
C ASN A 119 13.73 -14.19 -1.17
N MET A 120 14.46 -14.46 -2.25
CA MET A 120 14.41 -13.63 -3.45
C MET A 120 13.04 -13.67 -4.12
N ALA A 121 12.44 -14.87 -4.25
CA ALA A 121 11.10 -15.02 -4.79
C ALA A 121 10.04 -14.38 -3.87
N ALA A 122 10.18 -14.54 -2.55
CA ALA A 122 9.31 -13.89 -1.58
C ALA A 122 9.36 -12.35 -1.70
N ASN A 123 10.55 -11.76 -1.73
CA ASN A 123 10.73 -10.31 -1.88
C ASN A 123 10.20 -9.79 -3.22
N MET A 124 10.40 -10.56 -4.31
CA MET A 124 9.85 -10.25 -5.62
C MET A 124 8.32 -10.14 -5.57
N LEU A 125 7.65 -11.15 -5.01
CA LEU A 125 6.19 -11.18 -4.92
C LEU A 125 5.64 -10.09 -4.00
N VAL A 126 6.25 -9.88 -2.82
CA VAL A 126 5.79 -8.84 -1.89
C VAL A 126 5.99 -7.44 -2.49
N SER A 127 7.13 -7.15 -3.15
CA SER A 127 7.35 -5.86 -3.82
C SER A 127 6.37 -5.63 -4.98
N PHE A 128 6.07 -6.68 -5.75
CA PHE A 128 5.06 -6.63 -6.80
C PHE A 128 3.68 -6.28 -6.25
N VAL A 129 3.23 -6.97 -5.20
CA VAL A 129 1.96 -6.73 -4.51
C VAL A 129 1.89 -5.31 -3.95
N CYS A 130 2.93 -4.86 -3.25
CA CYS A 130 3.01 -3.51 -2.71
C CYS A 130 2.84 -2.43 -3.79
N ALA A 131 3.47 -2.64 -4.95
CA ALA A 131 3.35 -1.73 -6.09
C ALA A 131 1.93 -1.67 -6.65
N MET A 132 1.27 -2.83 -6.78
CA MET A 132 -0.13 -2.90 -7.20
C MET A 132 -1.03 -2.13 -6.23
N GLN A 133 -0.83 -2.30 -4.93
CA GLN A 133 -1.56 -1.62 -3.86
C GLN A 133 -1.40 -0.10 -3.95
N VAL A 134 -0.16 0.40 -4.04
CA VAL A 134 0.15 1.84 -4.15
C VAL A 134 -0.49 2.45 -5.39
N GLN A 135 -0.44 1.74 -6.53
CA GLN A 135 -1.02 2.21 -7.78
C GLN A 135 -2.56 2.27 -7.72
N THR A 136 -3.18 1.39 -6.94
CA THR A 136 -4.64 1.22 -6.90
C THR A 136 -5.31 2.18 -5.94
N ILE A 137 -4.70 2.44 -4.78
CA ILE A 137 -5.31 3.20 -3.69
C ILE A 137 -4.50 4.47 -3.46
N ARG A 138 -4.85 5.51 -4.23
CA ARG A 138 -4.12 6.78 -4.31
C ARG A 138 -4.74 7.93 -3.52
N LYS A 139 -5.93 7.74 -2.93
CA LYS A 139 -6.66 8.80 -2.22
C LYS A 139 -7.22 8.32 -0.89
N VAL A 140 -7.14 9.17 0.11
CA VAL A 140 -7.87 9.02 1.37
C VAL A 140 -8.56 10.33 1.71
N ARG A 141 -9.85 10.30 2.01
CA ARG A 141 -10.67 11.50 2.26
C ARG A 141 -10.54 12.57 1.16
N GLY A 142 -10.39 12.17 -0.09
CA GLY A 142 -10.22 13.08 -1.23
C GLY A 142 -8.80 13.64 -1.42
N HIS A 143 -7.87 13.39 -0.49
CA HIS A 143 -6.47 13.81 -0.59
C HIS A 143 -5.61 12.71 -1.23
N ALA A 144 -4.74 13.09 -2.15
CA ALA A 144 -3.75 12.17 -2.70
C ALA A 144 -2.77 11.75 -1.60
N TYR A 145 -2.57 10.44 -1.45
CA TYR A 145 -1.59 9.86 -0.54
C TYR A 145 -0.99 8.58 -1.15
N ALA A 146 0.11 8.13 -0.57
CA ALA A 146 0.62 6.81 -0.88
C ALA A 146 0.59 5.97 0.40
N SER A 147 -0.08 4.80 0.36
CA SER A 147 -0.31 3.95 1.53
C SER A 147 0.97 3.49 2.23
N THR A 148 2.08 3.43 1.49
CA THR A 148 3.37 2.90 1.95
C THR A 148 4.55 3.86 1.77
N MET A 149 4.33 5.07 1.22
CA MET A 149 5.39 6.05 1.00
C MET A 149 5.38 7.12 2.09
N CYS A 150 6.03 6.85 3.21
CA CYS A 150 6.06 7.76 4.37
C CYS A 150 6.63 9.14 4.03
N ILE A 151 7.68 9.24 3.18
CA ILE A 151 8.33 10.52 2.88
C ILE A 151 7.42 11.50 2.12
N GLY A 152 6.61 11.01 1.18
CA GLY A 152 5.64 11.85 0.47
C GLY A 152 4.54 12.38 1.40
N ASN A 153 4.05 11.53 2.29
CA ASN A 153 3.06 11.90 3.29
C ASN A 153 3.64 12.87 4.34
N LEU A 154 4.90 12.66 4.76
CA LEU A 154 5.60 13.56 5.69
C LEU A 154 5.74 14.96 5.09
N ARG A 155 6.19 15.06 3.84
CA ARG A 155 6.30 16.33 3.12
C ARG A 155 4.94 17.03 3.06
N SER A 156 3.91 16.37 2.53
CA SER A 156 2.58 16.97 2.36
C SER A 156 1.92 17.34 3.70
N GLY A 157 2.16 16.53 4.74
CA GLY A 157 1.68 16.83 6.09
C GLY A 157 2.34 18.06 6.68
N THR A 158 3.67 18.20 6.51
CA THR A 158 4.42 19.37 7.00
C THR A 158 4.07 20.63 6.23
N GLU A 159 3.93 20.55 4.90
CA GLU A 159 3.46 21.68 4.07
C GLU A 159 2.07 22.17 4.54
N ALA A 160 1.13 21.24 4.75
CA ALA A 160 -0.21 21.58 5.24
C ALA A 160 -0.19 22.13 6.67
N LEU A 161 0.71 21.65 7.52
CA LEU A 161 0.85 22.19 8.88
C LEU A 161 1.40 23.61 8.85
N CYS A 162 2.37 23.92 8.00
CA CYS A 162 2.89 25.26 7.79
C CYS A 162 1.80 26.22 7.30
N GLU A 163 1.00 25.80 6.31
CA GLU A 163 -0.16 26.57 5.82
C GLU A 163 -1.17 26.84 6.94
N TYR A 164 -1.45 25.84 7.78
CA TYR A 164 -2.35 26.04 8.93
C TYR A 164 -1.81 27.08 9.94
N PHE A 165 -0.53 27.11 10.21
CA PHE A 165 0.04 28.12 11.11
C PHE A 165 -0.11 29.54 10.57
N HIS A 166 -0.16 29.70 9.26
CA HIS A 166 -0.38 30.99 8.59
C HIS A 166 -1.86 31.37 8.56
N ASP A 167 -2.73 30.48 8.06
CA ASP A 167 -4.12 30.78 7.72
C ASP A 167 -5.12 30.39 8.83
N LYS A 168 -4.70 29.62 9.83
CA LYS A 168 -5.53 29.07 10.94
C LYS A 168 -6.78 28.33 10.47
N ASN A 169 -6.78 27.82 9.23
CA ASN A 169 -7.92 27.11 8.65
C ASN A 169 -8.03 25.67 9.19
N PRO A 170 -9.12 25.31 9.92
CA PRO A 170 -9.28 23.96 10.47
C PRO A 170 -9.33 22.83 9.42
N ALA A 171 -9.71 23.13 8.18
CA ALA A 171 -9.72 22.14 7.10
C ALA A 171 -8.28 21.76 6.70
N VAL A 172 -7.36 22.72 6.70
CA VAL A 172 -5.94 22.51 6.43
C VAL A 172 -5.30 21.69 7.55
N LEU A 173 -5.62 21.97 8.81
CA LEU A 173 -5.16 21.16 9.95
C LEU A 173 -5.64 19.71 9.82
N ARG A 174 -6.92 19.47 9.48
CA ARG A 174 -7.43 18.11 9.25
C ARG A 174 -6.69 17.39 8.13
N ARG A 175 -6.29 18.09 7.08
CA ARG A 175 -5.47 17.55 5.99
C ARG A 175 -4.08 17.15 6.51
N ALA A 176 -3.40 18.00 7.27
CA ALA A 176 -2.11 17.70 7.89
C ALA A 176 -2.20 16.47 8.80
N LEU A 177 -3.19 16.43 9.71
CA LEU A 177 -3.42 15.30 10.62
C LEU A 177 -3.74 13.98 9.87
N THR A 178 -4.36 14.06 8.69
CA THR A 178 -4.60 12.88 7.86
C THR A 178 -3.28 12.29 7.36
N TYR A 179 -2.35 13.11 6.87
CA TYR A 179 -1.03 12.65 6.41
C TYR A 179 -0.19 12.08 7.56
N PHE A 180 -0.14 12.75 8.71
CA PHE A 180 0.58 12.22 9.88
C PHE A 180 -0.09 10.96 10.44
N GLY A 181 -1.42 10.86 10.38
CA GLY A 181 -2.16 9.66 10.72
C GLY A 181 -1.79 8.46 9.85
N VAL A 182 -1.65 8.65 8.54
CA VAL A 182 -1.16 7.62 7.61
C VAL A 182 0.22 7.10 8.03
N ILE A 183 1.16 8.01 8.34
CA ILE A 183 2.50 7.64 8.80
C ILE A 183 2.43 6.88 10.13
N GLY A 184 1.62 7.35 11.08
CA GLY A 184 1.43 6.69 12.38
C GLY A 184 0.86 5.28 12.25
N ILE A 185 -0.15 5.09 11.39
CA ILE A 185 -0.75 3.78 11.11
C ILE A 185 0.28 2.84 10.46
N PHE A 186 1.06 3.34 9.49
CA PHE A 186 2.14 2.57 8.87
C PHE A 186 3.19 2.14 9.90
N ALA A 187 3.62 3.06 10.77
CA ALA A 187 4.59 2.78 11.82
C ALA A 187 4.07 1.74 12.83
N LEU A 188 2.77 1.80 13.18
CA LEU A 188 2.13 0.77 14.01
C LEU A 188 2.12 -0.59 13.31
N GLY A 189 1.82 -0.63 12.01
CA GLY A 189 1.88 -1.84 11.21
C GLY A 189 3.30 -2.42 11.15
N ALA A 190 4.31 -1.58 10.95
CA ALA A 190 5.71 -1.99 10.93
C ALA A 190 6.18 -2.48 12.31
N GLY A 191 5.85 -1.78 13.39
CA GLY A 191 6.20 -2.20 14.75
C GLY A 191 5.55 -3.51 15.16
N ALA A 192 4.24 -3.66 14.92
CA ALA A 192 3.52 -4.91 15.15
C ALA A 192 4.07 -6.04 14.27
N GLY A 193 4.33 -5.76 12.99
CA GLY A 193 4.94 -6.68 12.05
C GLY A 193 6.31 -7.16 12.52
N ALA A 194 7.16 -6.27 13.00
CA ALA A 194 8.47 -6.62 13.55
C ALA A 194 8.34 -7.55 14.77
N TRP A 195 7.46 -7.20 15.71
CA TRP A 195 7.23 -7.97 16.92
C TRP A 195 6.68 -9.38 16.64
N ILE A 196 5.77 -9.50 15.67
CA ILE A 196 5.18 -10.80 15.29
C ILE A 196 6.18 -11.61 14.45
N THR A 197 6.93 -10.98 13.53
CA THR A 197 7.93 -11.65 12.70
C THR A 197 9.01 -12.33 13.53
N ALA A 198 9.43 -11.70 14.63
CA ALA A 198 10.39 -12.29 15.57
C ALA A 198 9.87 -13.61 16.21
N ARG A 199 8.56 -13.87 16.19
CA ARG A 199 7.92 -15.05 16.80
C ARG A 199 7.39 -16.06 15.78
N ALA A 200 6.81 -15.58 14.69
CA ALA A 200 6.09 -16.39 13.70
C ALA A 200 6.87 -16.59 12.39
N GLY A 201 8.01 -15.90 12.21
CA GLY A 201 8.85 -16.02 11.02
C GLY A 201 8.08 -15.76 9.73
N GLU A 202 8.21 -16.68 8.75
CA GLU A 202 7.62 -16.58 7.42
C GLU A 202 6.10 -16.49 7.42
N ARG A 203 5.44 -17.07 8.43
CA ARG A 203 3.97 -17.10 8.55
C ARG A 203 3.38 -15.74 8.90
N THR A 204 4.17 -14.79 9.35
CA THR A 204 3.73 -13.41 9.66
C THR A 204 2.99 -12.76 8.50
N ILE A 205 3.35 -13.07 7.25
CA ILE A 205 2.74 -12.50 6.06
C ILE A 205 1.23 -12.80 5.95
N TRP A 206 0.75 -13.89 6.57
CA TRP A 206 -0.68 -14.22 6.57
C TRP A 206 -1.53 -13.24 7.36
N ILE A 207 -0.92 -12.46 8.27
CA ILE A 207 -1.62 -11.35 8.95
C ILE A 207 -1.93 -10.23 7.95
N SER A 208 -1.02 -9.96 7.00
CA SER A 208 -1.33 -9.06 5.88
C SER A 208 -2.51 -9.57 5.07
N CYS A 209 -2.60 -10.88 4.79
CA CYS A 209 -3.76 -11.46 4.12
C CYS A 209 -5.06 -11.21 4.90
N ALA A 210 -5.04 -11.38 6.23
CA ALA A 210 -6.19 -11.09 7.08
C ALA A 210 -6.60 -9.61 7.04
N LEU A 211 -5.64 -8.69 7.18
CA LEU A 211 -5.88 -7.24 7.10
C LEU A 211 -6.46 -6.82 5.74
N LEU A 212 -5.89 -7.34 4.65
CA LEU A 212 -6.38 -7.07 3.29
C LEU A 212 -7.76 -7.69 3.05
N THR A 213 -8.06 -8.86 3.62
CA THR A 213 -9.39 -9.48 3.56
C THR A 213 -10.43 -8.61 4.26
N VAL A 214 -10.12 -8.05 5.43
CA VAL A 214 -11.02 -7.09 6.10
C VAL A 214 -11.25 -5.86 5.22
N SER A 215 -10.19 -5.30 4.62
CA SER A 215 -10.30 -4.17 3.70
C SER A 215 -11.18 -4.50 2.49
N PHE A 216 -10.99 -5.69 1.90
CA PHE A 216 -11.79 -6.19 0.77
C PHE A 216 -13.28 -6.29 1.13
N LEU A 217 -13.61 -6.90 2.27
CA LEU A 217 -14.99 -7.02 2.73
C LEU A 217 -15.64 -5.65 3.01
N LEU A 218 -14.89 -4.72 3.59
CA LEU A 218 -15.38 -3.35 3.82
C LEU A 218 -15.69 -2.61 2.52
N MET A 219 -14.90 -2.83 1.47
CA MET A 219 -15.17 -2.26 0.14
C MET A 219 -16.46 -2.84 -0.45
N PHE A 220 -16.65 -4.14 -0.35
CA PHE A 220 -17.83 -4.85 -0.87
C PHE A 220 -19.13 -4.44 -0.16
N LEU A 221 -19.14 -4.35 1.18
CA LEU A 221 -20.32 -3.95 1.95
C LEU A 221 -20.78 -2.52 1.66
N ARG A 222 -19.84 -1.63 1.34
CA ARG A 222 -20.15 -0.24 1.01
C ARG A 222 -20.72 -0.07 -0.40
N GLU A 223 -20.26 -0.90 -1.33
CA GLU A 223 -20.79 -0.92 -2.70
C GLU A 223 -22.27 -1.30 -2.69
N LYS A 224 -22.64 -2.36 -2.01
CA LYS A 224 -24.03 -2.77 -1.83
C LYS A 224 -24.91 -1.67 -1.22
N ARG A 225 -24.42 -0.99 -0.19
CA ARG A 225 -25.16 0.12 0.45
C ARG A 225 -25.33 1.35 -0.45
N ALA A 226 -24.44 1.57 -1.41
CA ALA A 226 -24.56 2.64 -2.38
C ALA A 226 -25.60 2.29 -3.45
N GLU A 227 -25.63 1.04 -3.92
CA GLU A 227 -26.65 0.52 -4.85
C GLU A 227 -28.04 0.53 -4.24
N GLU A 228 -28.20 0.10 -2.99
CA GLU A 228 -29.50 0.14 -2.28
C GLU A 228 -30.05 1.57 -2.13
N LYS A 229 -29.18 2.57 -1.97
CA LYS A 229 -29.60 3.98 -1.88
C LYS A 229 -29.92 4.61 -3.23
N GLU A 230 -29.57 3.99 -4.34
CA GLU A 230 -29.97 4.43 -5.68
C GLU A 230 -31.30 3.83 -6.11
N LEU A 231 -31.71 2.74 -5.49
CA LEU A 231 -32.97 2.06 -5.76
C LEU A 231 -34.16 2.59 -4.91
N LEU A 232 -33.90 3.44 -3.90
CA LEU A 232 -34.87 4.12 -3.04
C LEU A 232 -35.01 5.59 -3.40
#